data_122d54d756485b1fef9c23c509487b75
#
_entry.id   122d54d756485b1fef9c23c509487b75
#
_cell.length_a   1.000
_cell.length_b   1.000
_cell.length_c   1.000
_cell.angle_alpha   90.00
_cell.angle_beta   90.00
_cell.angle_gamma   90.00
#
_symmetry.space_group_name_H-M   'P 1'
#
loop_
_entity.id
_entity.type
_entity.pdbx_description
1 polymer ?
#
loop_
_entity_poly.entity_id
_entity_poly.type
_entity_poly.pdbx_seq_one_letter_code
_entity_poly.pdbx_strand_id
1 'polypeptide(L)'
;MRDREQARARRVVLWIYLVATVVAVLITWPLAAWHPIARTLAATLVATLVVFAGSRLFDNSSIYDPYWSVLPIALALWHEHDAPDDASGGRQALVLILVLLWGVRLTYNCLRGWTGLGHEDWRYREFRTSWGRWYWPGSLLGIHMFPTLLTWLGCF
;
A
#
# COMPACT_ATOMS: atom_id res chain seq x y z
N MET A 1 4.88 25.70 -12.53
CA MET A 1 5.72 24.50 -12.71
C MET A 1 5.46 23.48 -11.60
N ARG A 2 5.54 23.88 -10.34
CA ARG A 2 5.37 23.01 -9.15
C ARG A 2 4.05 22.21 -9.15
N ASP A 3 2.92 22.85 -9.47
CA ASP A 3 1.60 22.20 -9.47
C ASP A 3 1.48 21.11 -10.56
N ARG A 4 2.12 21.31 -11.71
CA ARG A 4 2.13 20.30 -12.78
C ARG A 4 2.95 19.08 -12.41
N GLU A 5 4.05 19.26 -11.70
CA GLU A 5 4.89 18.15 -11.21
C GLU A 5 4.18 17.36 -10.12
N GLN A 6 3.51 18.03 -9.18
CA GLN A 6 2.67 17.37 -8.19
C GLN A 6 1.53 16.57 -8.83
N ALA A 7 0.83 17.16 -9.78
CA ALA A 7 -0.26 16.47 -10.48
C ALA A 7 0.25 15.25 -11.28
N ARG A 8 1.44 15.35 -11.89
CA ARG A 8 2.10 14.21 -12.54
C ARG A 8 2.44 13.12 -11.54
N ALA A 9 3.06 13.48 -10.43
CA ALA A 9 3.43 12.53 -9.38
C ALA A 9 2.23 11.78 -8.81
N ARG A 10 1.15 12.49 -8.49
CA ARG A 10 -0.11 11.89 -8.00
C ARG A 10 -0.70 10.93 -9.02
N ARG A 11 -0.69 11.27 -10.32
CA ARG A 11 -1.16 10.36 -11.38
C ARG A 11 -0.30 9.10 -11.47
N VAL A 12 1.02 9.22 -11.39
CA VAL A 12 1.93 8.06 -11.41
C VAL A 12 1.63 7.13 -10.23
N VAL A 13 1.51 7.67 -9.01
CA VAL A 13 1.15 6.86 -7.83
C VAL A 13 -0.21 6.19 -8.00
N LEU A 14 -1.20 6.94 -8.48
CA LEU A 14 -2.54 6.38 -8.75
C LEU A 14 -2.48 5.21 -9.74
N TRP A 15 -1.71 5.34 -10.82
CA TRP A 15 -1.54 4.27 -11.79
C TRP A 15 -0.82 3.05 -11.20
N ILE A 16 0.25 3.27 -10.43
CA ILE A 16 0.96 2.17 -9.75
C ILE A 16 -0.01 1.42 -8.83
N TYR A 17 -0.82 2.13 -8.03
CA TYR A 17 -1.77 1.50 -7.11
C TYR A 17 -2.92 0.81 -7.84
N LEU A 18 -3.40 1.39 -8.93
CA LEU A 18 -4.39 0.74 -9.78
C LEU A 18 -3.86 -0.59 -10.34
N VAL A 19 -2.63 -0.58 -10.88
CA VAL A 19 -1.98 -1.81 -11.38
C VAL A 19 -1.78 -2.81 -10.24
N ALA A 20 -1.30 -2.36 -9.06
CA ALA A 20 -1.13 -3.22 -7.90
C ALA A 20 -2.45 -3.86 -7.46
N THR A 21 -3.54 -3.10 -7.44
CA THR A 21 -4.89 -3.60 -7.10
C THR A 21 -5.38 -4.62 -8.13
N VAL A 22 -5.25 -4.31 -9.43
CA VAL A 22 -5.65 -5.24 -10.51
C VAL A 22 -4.87 -6.54 -10.41
N VAL A 23 -3.55 -6.48 -10.23
CA VAL A 23 -2.70 -7.68 -10.10
C VAL A 23 -3.06 -8.46 -8.82
N ALA A 24 -3.31 -7.77 -7.70
CA ALA A 24 -3.75 -8.41 -6.47
C ALA A 24 -5.08 -9.17 -6.66
N VAL A 25 -6.08 -8.54 -7.30
CA VAL A 25 -7.36 -9.18 -7.60
C VAL A 25 -7.18 -10.37 -8.54
N LEU A 26 -6.38 -10.22 -9.60
CA LEU A 26 -6.14 -11.30 -10.56
C LEU A 26 -5.49 -12.52 -9.90
N ILE A 27 -4.57 -12.33 -8.93
CA ILE A 27 -3.91 -13.44 -8.25
C ILE A 27 -4.85 -14.16 -7.26
N THR A 28 -5.89 -13.50 -6.76
CA THR A 28 -6.86 -14.16 -5.88
C THR A 28 -7.70 -15.21 -6.59
N TRP A 29 -7.85 -15.11 -7.90
CA TRP A 29 -8.65 -16.06 -8.70
C TRP A 29 -8.08 -17.48 -8.70
N PRO A 30 -6.82 -17.75 -9.10
CA PRO A 30 -6.23 -19.08 -9.03
C PRO A 30 -6.07 -19.57 -7.59
N LEU A 31 -6.11 -18.69 -6.60
CA LEU A 31 -6.00 -19.01 -5.17
C LEU A 31 -7.37 -19.14 -4.49
N ALA A 32 -8.46 -19.24 -5.24
CA ALA A 32 -9.82 -19.31 -4.69
C ALA A 32 -10.02 -20.49 -3.71
N ALA A 33 -9.30 -21.59 -3.90
CA ALA A 33 -9.33 -22.75 -3.00
C ALA A 33 -8.48 -22.59 -1.73
N TRP A 34 -7.69 -21.54 -1.63
CA TRP A 34 -6.85 -21.28 -0.47
C TRP A 34 -7.67 -20.72 0.69
N HIS A 35 -7.16 -20.90 1.90
CA HIS A 35 -7.73 -20.26 3.08
C HIS A 35 -7.74 -18.72 2.87
N PRO A 36 -8.83 -17.99 3.23
CA PRO A 36 -8.95 -16.54 2.99
C PRO A 36 -7.75 -15.74 3.48
N ILE A 37 -7.22 -16.06 4.66
CA ILE A 37 -6.03 -15.43 5.24
C ILE A 37 -4.81 -15.59 4.33
N ALA A 38 -4.55 -16.81 3.83
CA ALA A 38 -3.40 -17.05 2.94
C ALA A 38 -3.58 -16.37 1.57
N ARG A 39 -4.82 -16.33 1.07
CA ARG A 39 -5.17 -15.66 -0.18
C ARG A 39 -4.95 -14.16 -0.10
N THR A 40 -5.40 -13.51 0.98
CA THR A 40 -5.17 -12.07 1.18
C THR A 40 -3.70 -11.75 1.41
N LEU A 41 -2.94 -12.62 2.11
CA LEU A 41 -1.50 -12.47 2.25
C LEU A 41 -0.79 -12.48 0.90
N ALA A 42 -1.07 -13.49 0.07
CA ALA A 42 -0.46 -13.59 -1.26
C ALA A 42 -0.78 -12.37 -2.13
N ALA A 43 -2.04 -11.94 -2.16
CA ALA A 43 -2.49 -10.75 -2.89
C ALA A 43 -1.77 -9.49 -2.40
N THR A 44 -1.67 -9.31 -1.08
CA THR A 44 -1.00 -8.17 -0.44
C THR A 44 0.50 -8.13 -0.77
N LEU A 45 1.20 -9.27 -0.69
CA LEU A 45 2.62 -9.35 -1.03
C LEU A 45 2.87 -9.04 -2.51
N VAL A 46 2.04 -9.56 -3.40
CA VAL A 46 2.17 -9.30 -4.84
C VAL A 46 1.88 -7.82 -5.16
N ALA A 47 0.84 -7.23 -4.57
CA ALA A 47 0.56 -5.80 -4.72
C ALA A 47 1.76 -4.95 -4.23
N THR A 48 2.36 -5.31 -3.11
CA THR A 48 3.55 -4.64 -2.57
C THR A 48 4.75 -4.74 -3.51
N LEU A 49 4.95 -5.89 -4.16
CA LEU A 49 6.00 -6.04 -5.19
C LEU A 49 5.77 -5.10 -6.39
N VAL A 50 4.53 -4.90 -6.82
CA VAL A 50 4.20 -3.94 -7.88
C VAL A 50 4.52 -2.51 -7.44
N VAL A 51 4.16 -2.14 -6.20
CA VAL A 51 4.49 -0.81 -5.65
C VAL A 51 6.00 -0.63 -5.51
N PHE A 52 6.71 -1.66 -5.06
CA PHE A 52 8.18 -1.65 -5.01
C PHE A 52 8.80 -1.49 -6.40
N ALA A 53 8.28 -2.19 -7.41
CA ALA A 53 8.74 -2.03 -8.79
C ALA A 53 8.54 -0.58 -9.29
N GLY A 54 7.41 0.03 -8.95
CA GLY A 54 7.16 1.45 -9.20
C GLY A 54 8.16 2.36 -8.46
N SER A 55 8.42 2.10 -7.17
CA SER A 55 9.43 2.84 -6.40
C SER A 55 10.84 2.72 -7.02
N ARG A 56 11.17 1.54 -7.50
CA ARG A 56 12.45 1.28 -8.18
C ARG A 56 12.53 1.98 -9.55
N LEU A 57 11.43 1.96 -10.32
CA LEU A 57 11.36 2.57 -11.66
C LEU A 57 11.51 4.09 -11.60
N PHE A 58 10.89 4.73 -10.60
CA PHE A 58 10.97 6.18 -10.42
C PHE A 58 12.04 6.62 -9.44
N ASP A 59 12.88 5.70 -8.98
CA ASP A 59 13.97 5.91 -8.01
C ASP A 59 13.52 6.67 -6.75
N ASN A 60 12.33 6.32 -6.23
CA ASN A 60 11.71 7.04 -5.11
C ASN A 60 10.88 6.10 -4.22
N SER A 61 11.37 5.79 -3.02
CA SER A 61 10.66 4.93 -2.07
C SER A 61 9.46 5.61 -1.42
N SER A 62 9.33 6.94 -1.48
CA SER A 62 8.14 7.65 -0.98
C SER A 62 6.86 7.36 -1.78
N ILE A 63 6.96 6.68 -2.91
CA ILE A 63 5.79 6.10 -3.60
C ILE A 63 5.06 5.09 -2.70
N TYR A 64 5.77 4.43 -1.78
CA TYR A 64 5.17 3.51 -0.82
C TYR A 64 4.44 4.23 0.34
N ASP A 65 4.79 5.47 0.66
CA ASP A 65 4.26 6.14 1.85
C ASP A 65 2.72 6.23 1.91
N PRO A 66 1.97 6.55 0.85
CA PRO A 66 0.51 6.47 0.91
C PRO A 66 -0.03 5.04 0.81
N TYR A 67 0.76 4.07 0.33
CA TYR A 67 0.29 2.70 0.12
C TYR A 67 -0.12 2.00 1.42
N TRP A 68 0.69 2.10 2.47
CA TRP A 68 0.41 1.43 3.74
C TRP A 68 -0.82 2.01 4.47
N SER A 69 -1.32 3.19 4.10
CA SER A 69 -2.58 3.74 4.59
C SER A 69 -3.79 3.41 3.69
N VAL A 70 -3.56 3.07 2.42
CA VAL A 70 -4.59 2.61 1.48
C VAL A 70 -4.85 1.11 1.62
N LEU A 71 -3.82 0.32 1.86
CA LEU A 71 -3.91 -1.14 1.98
C LEU A 71 -4.92 -1.62 3.03
N PRO A 72 -4.97 -1.08 4.28
CA PRO A 72 -5.96 -1.49 5.26
C PRO A 72 -7.40 -1.25 4.82
N ILE A 73 -7.65 -0.19 4.03
CA ILE A 73 -8.98 0.08 3.47
C ILE A 73 -9.39 -1.04 2.51
N ALA A 74 -8.48 -1.44 1.61
CA ALA A 74 -8.74 -2.52 0.67
C ALA A 74 -8.97 -3.86 1.39
N LEU A 75 -8.18 -4.16 2.43
CA LEU A 75 -8.33 -5.37 3.24
C LEU A 75 -9.65 -5.35 4.03
N ALA A 76 -10.02 -4.22 4.64
CA ALA A 76 -11.27 -4.10 5.38
C ALA A 76 -12.49 -4.31 4.49
N LEU A 77 -12.50 -3.73 3.28
CA LEU A 77 -13.55 -3.95 2.28
C LEU A 77 -13.61 -5.41 1.82
N TRP A 78 -12.44 -6.03 1.64
CA TRP A 78 -12.39 -7.45 1.27
C TRP A 78 -12.97 -8.34 2.37
N HIS A 79 -12.58 -8.12 3.63
CA HIS A 79 -13.06 -8.92 4.76
C HIS A 79 -14.56 -8.69 5.06
N GLU A 80 -15.06 -7.47 4.83
CA GLU A 80 -16.49 -7.20 4.92
C GLU A 80 -17.27 -7.98 3.87
N HIS A 81 -16.77 -8.04 2.63
CA HIS A 81 -17.40 -8.79 1.54
C HIS A 81 -17.37 -10.33 1.76
N ASP A 82 -16.29 -10.84 2.37
CA ASP A 82 -16.04 -12.28 2.59
C ASP A 82 -16.54 -12.73 3.99
N ALA A 83 -17.24 -11.85 4.71
CA ALA A 83 -17.73 -12.11 6.07
C ALA A 83 -18.93 -13.07 6.07
N PRO A 84 -19.07 -13.95 7.07
CA PRO A 84 -20.24 -14.79 7.24
C PRO A 84 -21.52 -13.96 7.47
N ASP A 85 -22.66 -14.48 7.02
CA ASP A 85 -23.99 -13.81 7.14
C ASP A 85 -24.42 -13.53 8.59
N ASP A 86 -23.87 -14.28 9.56
CA ASP A 86 -24.14 -14.11 10.99
C ASP A 86 -23.24 -13.06 11.67
N ALA A 87 -22.30 -12.48 10.93
CA ALA A 87 -21.41 -11.44 11.46
C ALA A 87 -22.20 -10.16 11.79
N SER A 88 -21.84 -9.54 12.93
CA SER A 88 -22.51 -8.29 13.37
C SER A 88 -22.24 -7.14 12.40
N GLY A 89 -23.23 -6.78 11.58
CA GLY A 89 -23.13 -5.69 10.62
C GLY A 89 -22.78 -4.32 11.27
N GLY A 90 -23.26 -4.06 12.50
CA GLY A 90 -22.92 -2.84 13.23
C GLY A 90 -21.43 -2.77 13.59
N ARG A 91 -20.81 -3.89 13.98
CA ARG A 91 -19.36 -3.96 14.26
C ARG A 91 -18.53 -3.79 12.99
N GLN A 92 -18.92 -4.45 11.90
CA GLN A 92 -18.25 -4.35 10.61
C GLN A 92 -18.28 -2.91 10.09
N ALA A 93 -19.46 -2.26 10.10
CA ALA A 93 -19.62 -0.86 9.70
C ALA A 93 -18.74 0.08 10.54
N LEU A 94 -18.70 -0.12 11.87
CA LEU A 94 -17.84 0.69 12.75
C LEU A 94 -16.36 0.55 12.39
N VAL A 95 -15.86 -0.68 12.23
CA VAL A 95 -14.45 -0.93 11.86
C VAL A 95 -14.16 -0.30 10.51
N LEU A 96 -15.01 -0.52 9.50
CA LEU A 96 -14.82 0.05 8.16
C LEU A 96 -14.77 1.58 8.18
N ILE A 97 -15.69 2.23 8.91
CA ILE A 97 -15.72 3.69 9.06
C ILE A 97 -14.43 4.20 9.70
N LEU A 98 -13.97 3.57 10.79
CA LEU A 98 -12.73 3.97 11.48
C LEU A 98 -11.51 3.82 10.59
N VAL A 99 -11.39 2.69 9.87
CA VAL A 99 -10.28 2.44 8.94
C VAL A 99 -10.31 3.42 7.76
N LEU A 100 -11.49 3.72 7.22
CA LEU A 100 -11.66 4.71 6.16
C LEU A 100 -11.24 6.12 6.62
N LEU A 101 -11.74 6.58 7.76
CA LEU A 101 -11.40 7.90 8.30
C LEU A 101 -9.89 8.03 8.56
N TRP A 102 -9.30 7.00 9.15
CA TRP A 102 -7.85 6.97 9.43
C TRP A 102 -7.03 6.94 8.13
N GLY A 103 -7.33 6.03 7.22
CA GLY A 103 -6.55 5.83 5.99
C GLY A 103 -6.67 7.00 5.01
N VAL A 104 -7.89 7.54 4.83
CA VAL A 104 -8.11 8.74 3.99
C VAL A 104 -7.36 9.94 4.56
N ARG A 105 -7.44 10.17 5.88
CA ARG A 105 -6.71 11.28 6.53
C ARG A 105 -5.21 11.17 6.32
N LEU A 106 -4.63 9.99 6.52
CA LEU A 106 -3.18 9.78 6.36
C LEU A 106 -2.74 9.94 4.90
N THR A 107 -3.47 9.33 3.98
CA THR A 107 -3.22 9.45 2.53
C THR A 107 -3.30 10.92 2.09
N TYR A 108 -4.33 11.65 2.54
CA TYR A 108 -4.47 13.07 2.23
C TYR A 108 -3.29 13.89 2.76
N ASN A 109 -2.87 13.67 4.01
CA ASN A 109 -1.75 14.38 4.61
C ASN A 109 -0.44 14.11 3.85
N CYS A 110 -0.20 12.86 3.47
CA CYS A 110 0.97 12.47 2.68
C CYS A 110 0.96 13.18 1.31
N LEU A 111 -0.14 13.07 0.57
CA LEU A 111 -0.27 13.67 -0.78
C LEU A 111 -0.24 15.19 -0.76
N ARG A 112 -0.71 15.83 0.32
CA ARG A 112 -0.65 17.29 0.47
C ARG A 112 0.77 17.78 0.69
N GLY A 113 1.58 17.05 1.47
CA GLY A 113 2.98 17.39 1.77
C GLY A 113 3.96 17.02 0.65
N TRP A 114 3.57 16.10 -0.23
CA TRP A 114 4.47 15.58 -1.25
C TRP A 114 4.56 16.51 -2.47
N THR A 115 5.77 16.95 -2.79
CA THR A 115 6.00 17.98 -3.80
C THR A 115 6.25 17.43 -5.21
N GLY A 116 6.41 16.12 -5.37
CA GLY A 116 6.59 15.47 -6.67
C GLY A 116 7.52 14.26 -6.62
N LEU A 117 7.74 13.60 -7.78
CA LEU A 117 8.59 12.41 -7.89
C LEU A 117 10.06 12.67 -7.56
N GLY A 118 10.53 13.89 -7.71
CA GLY A 118 11.89 14.31 -7.32
C GLY A 118 12.07 14.52 -5.81
N HIS A 119 10.96 14.45 -5.02
CA HIS A 119 11.02 14.59 -3.57
C HIS A 119 10.90 13.22 -2.93
N GLU A 120 11.96 12.78 -2.26
CA GLU A 120 11.97 11.57 -1.44
C GLU A 120 12.10 11.95 0.03
N ASP A 121 11.40 11.23 0.92
CA ASP A 121 11.47 11.42 2.37
C ASP A 121 12.92 11.33 2.85
N TRP A 122 13.28 12.18 3.82
CA TRP A 122 14.63 12.28 4.33
C TRP A 122 15.17 10.96 4.90
N ARG A 123 14.32 10.13 5.49
CA ARG A 123 14.66 8.80 6.02
C ARG A 123 15.19 7.87 4.94
N TYR A 124 14.55 7.86 3.77
CA TYR A 124 14.97 7.02 2.64
C TYR A 124 16.27 7.51 2.02
N ARG A 125 16.48 8.82 1.97
CA ARG A 125 17.76 9.40 1.55
C ARG A 125 18.90 9.02 2.49
N GLU A 126 18.65 9.02 3.80
CA GLU A 126 19.62 8.56 4.80
C GLU A 126 19.91 7.06 4.63
N PHE A 127 18.89 6.23 4.43
CA PHE A 127 19.09 4.81 4.15
C PHE A 127 19.87 4.57 2.85
N ARG A 128 19.67 5.39 1.81
CA ARG A 128 20.46 5.31 0.57
C ARG A 128 21.95 5.53 0.84
N THR A 129 22.30 6.52 1.63
CA THR A 129 23.68 6.80 1.98
C THR A 129 24.30 5.71 2.86
N SER A 130 23.53 5.21 3.82
CA SER A 130 23.99 4.19 4.78
C SER A 130 24.12 2.80 4.17
N TRP A 131 23.17 2.40 3.33
CA TRP A 131 23.12 1.04 2.75
C TRP A 131 23.82 0.93 1.39
N GLY A 132 24.08 2.02 0.71
CA GLY A 132 24.76 2.06 -0.59
C GLY A 132 24.15 1.07 -1.60
N ARG A 133 24.95 0.14 -2.12
CA ARG A 133 24.47 -0.89 -3.08
C ARG A 133 23.36 -1.80 -2.55
N TRP A 134 23.22 -1.92 -1.23
CA TRP A 134 22.21 -2.73 -0.57
C TRP A 134 20.90 -1.99 -0.33
N TYR A 135 20.79 -0.73 -0.76
CA TYR A 135 19.58 0.08 -0.53
C TYR A 135 18.32 -0.62 -1.06
N TRP A 136 18.30 -1.07 -2.30
CA TRP A 136 17.09 -1.64 -2.88
C TRP A 136 16.67 -2.98 -2.25
N PRO A 137 17.56 -3.94 -2.01
CA PRO A 137 17.21 -5.12 -1.20
C PRO A 137 16.72 -4.76 0.20
N GLY A 138 17.38 -3.83 0.89
CA GLY A 138 16.97 -3.34 2.20
C GLY A 138 15.62 -2.61 2.14
N SER A 139 15.40 -1.79 1.12
CA SER A 139 14.14 -1.10 0.89
C SER A 139 12.98 -2.08 0.64
N LEU A 140 13.20 -3.13 -0.15
CA LEU A 140 12.19 -4.17 -0.36
C LEU A 140 11.77 -4.81 0.97
N LEU A 141 12.73 -5.23 1.77
CA LEU A 141 12.44 -5.97 3.00
C LEU A 141 11.96 -5.04 4.13
N GLY A 142 12.68 -3.93 4.38
CA GLY A 142 12.46 -3.06 5.54
C GLY A 142 11.43 -1.97 5.31
N ILE A 143 11.39 -1.37 4.12
CA ILE A 143 10.48 -0.25 3.84
C ILE A 143 9.15 -0.74 3.26
N HIS A 144 9.16 -1.75 2.37
CA HIS A 144 7.95 -2.20 1.69
C HIS A 144 7.31 -3.42 2.35
N MET A 145 8.05 -4.52 2.50
CA MET A 145 7.47 -5.78 2.99
C MET A 145 7.16 -5.76 4.47
N PHE A 146 8.08 -5.29 5.31
CA PHE A 146 7.90 -5.34 6.76
C PHE A 146 6.66 -4.54 7.24
N PRO A 147 6.46 -3.25 6.86
CA PRO A 147 5.26 -2.52 7.25
C PRO A 147 3.98 -3.09 6.62
N THR A 148 4.08 -3.63 5.38
CA THR A 148 2.96 -4.32 4.73
C THR A 148 2.50 -5.54 5.55
N LEU A 149 3.45 -6.38 6.00
CA LEU A 149 3.13 -7.55 6.83
C LEU A 149 2.51 -7.14 8.17
N LEU A 150 3.04 -6.09 8.82
CA LEU A 150 2.45 -5.57 10.07
C LEU A 150 1.03 -5.04 9.85
N THR A 151 0.81 -4.31 8.75
CA THR A 151 -0.51 -3.81 8.37
C THR A 151 -1.49 -4.95 8.10
N TRP A 152 -1.07 -5.95 7.34
CA TRP A 152 -1.87 -7.14 7.06
C TRP A 152 -2.20 -7.91 8.34
N LEU A 153 -1.24 -8.15 9.22
CA LEU A 153 -1.46 -8.79 10.53
C LEU A 153 -2.42 -8.00 11.42
N GLY A 154 -2.40 -6.67 11.36
CA GLY A 154 -3.31 -5.81 12.11
C GLY A 154 -4.75 -5.80 11.61
N CYS A 155 -5.04 -6.44 10.47
CA CYS A 155 -6.40 -6.58 9.92
C CYS A 155 -7.13 -7.86 10.37
N PHE A 156 -6.53 -8.67 11.23
CA PHE A 156 -7.10 -9.87 11.86
C PHE A 156 -7.11 -9.74 13.37
#